data_e0c9b915da22c121b3ec11bb92aa2355
#
_entry.id   e0c9b915da22c121b3ec11bb92aa2355
#
_cell.length_a   1.000
_cell.length_b   1.000
_cell.length_c   1.000
_cell.angle_alpha   90.00
_cell.angle_beta   90.00
_cell.angle_gamma   90.00
#
_symmetry.space_group_name_H-M   'P 1'
#
loop_
_entity.id
_entity.type
_entity.pdbx_description
1 polymer ?
#
loop_
_entity_poly.entity_id
_entity_poly.type
_entity_poly.pdbx_seq_one_letter_code
_entity_poly.pdbx_strand_id
1 'polypeptide(L)'
;CRDITLTTDKKDLDPKLLQLESKSIKDCDICIQHVLPHHLVGAHSFKKNIAFLEAETYSIKPLGWFEQLKQMDEIWVANQDLKNSLDRDGLGVTVKVVHHATDIEKYQKRYRPLNISGIENCFKFYYAGDMNDRKNLESIVACFHSEFDRSEDVALIMKVKKFGHSPDQTQSVLDSNLAEVKKRIRM
;
A
#
# COMPACT_ATOMS: atom_id res chain seq x y z
N CYS A 1 12.27 10.51 17.07
CA CYS A 1 11.83 10.16 15.73
C CYS A 1 11.40 11.43 15.01
N ARG A 2 11.89 11.67 13.83
CA ARG A 2 11.45 12.76 12.95
C ARG A 2 10.82 12.12 11.73
N ASP A 3 9.59 12.42 11.47
CA ASP A 3 8.92 12.01 10.24
C ASP A 3 9.15 13.08 9.17
N ILE A 4 9.73 12.69 8.05
CA ILE A 4 9.83 13.54 6.85
C ILE A 4 8.67 13.11 5.96
N THR A 5 7.47 13.50 6.33
CA THR A 5 6.31 13.25 5.51
C THR A 5 6.30 14.23 4.35
N LEU A 6 6.28 13.71 3.14
CA LEU A 6 6.10 14.49 1.91
C LEU A 6 4.63 14.93 1.74
N THR A 7 3.74 14.60 2.66
CA THR A 7 2.35 15.07 2.64
C THR A 7 2.28 16.51 3.10
N THR A 8 1.76 17.36 2.26
CA THR A 8 1.61 18.79 2.51
C THR A 8 0.47 19.13 3.45
N ASP A 9 -0.48 18.25 3.67
CA ASP A 9 -1.64 18.51 4.55
C ASP A 9 -1.43 17.84 5.91
N LYS A 10 -1.00 18.65 6.89
CA LYS A 10 -0.76 18.22 8.28
C LYS A 10 -2.03 18.09 9.11
N LYS A 11 -3.19 18.47 8.55
CA LYS A 11 -4.47 18.51 9.31
C LYS A 11 -4.96 17.13 9.71
N ASP A 12 -4.63 16.12 8.90
CA ASP A 12 -5.08 14.73 9.08
C ASP A 12 -4.04 13.86 9.82
N LEU A 13 -2.91 14.43 10.24
CA LEU A 13 -1.89 13.69 10.96
C LEU A 13 -2.24 13.56 12.45
N ASP A 14 -1.96 12.39 13.02
CA ASP A 14 -2.04 12.18 14.47
C ASP A 14 -1.17 13.22 15.19
N PRO A 15 -1.71 13.93 16.21
CA PRO A 15 -0.95 14.91 17.00
C PRO A 15 0.37 14.38 17.57
N LYS A 16 0.46 13.08 17.84
CA LYS A 16 1.70 12.44 18.30
C LYS A 16 2.79 12.45 17.22
N LEU A 17 2.43 12.30 15.96
CA LEU A 17 3.38 12.37 14.83
C LEU A 17 3.92 13.79 14.67
N LEU A 18 3.04 14.80 14.80
CA LEU A 18 3.45 16.21 14.77
C LEU A 18 4.42 16.55 15.91
N GLN A 19 4.20 16.01 17.11
CA GLN A 19 5.13 16.17 18.23
C GLN A 19 6.48 15.50 17.98
N LEU A 20 6.50 14.34 17.30
CA LEU A 20 7.74 13.66 16.95
C LEU A 20 8.54 14.43 15.89
N GLU A 21 7.87 15.06 14.93
CA GLU A 21 8.51 15.89 13.89
C GLU A 21 9.31 17.07 14.49
N SER A 22 8.84 17.62 15.59
CA SER A 22 9.48 18.77 16.26
C SER A 22 10.68 18.41 17.15
N LYS A 23 10.92 17.13 17.43
CA LYS A 23 12.00 16.69 18.32
C LYS A 23 13.38 16.80 17.67
N SER A 24 14.39 17.13 18.49
CA SER A 24 15.80 17.08 18.07
C SER A 24 16.22 15.65 17.77
N ILE A 25 17.03 15.47 16.74
CA ILE A 25 17.66 14.20 16.39
C ILE A 25 19.10 14.08 16.89
N LYS A 26 19.62 15.08 17.62
CA LYS A 26 21.04 15.17 18.03
C LYS A 26 21.50 13.97 18.86
N ASP A 27 20.60 13.40 19.67
CA ASP A 27 20.90 12.29 20.58
C ASP A 27 20.39 10.94 20.06
N CYS A 28 20.07 10.86 18.76
CA CYS A 28 19.63 9.63 18.14
C CYS A 28 20.81 8.87 17.55
N ASP A 29 21.01 7.62 17.96
CA ASP A 29 22.06 6.74 17.45
C ASP A 29 21.65 6.01 16.17
N ILE A 30 20.35 5.83 15.94
CA ILE A 30 19.81 4.99 14.87
C ILE A 30 18.91 5.82 13.97
N CYS A 31 19.13 5.69 12.66
CA CYS A 31 18.24 6.20 11.62
C CYS A 31 17.52 5.03 10.95
N ILE A 32 16.19 5.03 10.98
CA ILE A 32 15.36 4.08 10.22
C ILE A 32 14.68 4.85 9.12
N GLN A 33 14.93 4.43 7.88
CA GLN A 33 14.36 5.03 6.68
C GLN A 33 13.36 4.06 6.03
N HIS A 34 12.09 4.45 5.98
CA HIS A 34 11.03 3.72 5.31
C HIS A 34 10.60 4.52 4.07
N VAL A 35 11.39 4.41 3.03
CA VAL A 35 11.24 5.14 1.77
C VAL A 35 11.57 4.23 0.61
N LEU A 36 11.22 4.65 -0.61
CA LEU A 36 11.66 3.93 -1.82
C LEU A 36 13.19 3.92 -1.90
N PRO A 37 13.83 2.83 -2.33
CA PRO A 37 15.28 2.66 -2.27
C PRO A 37 16.11 3.78 -2.91
N HIS A 38 15.60 4.41 -3.96
CA HIS A 38 16.27 5.55 -4.61
C HIS A 38 16.29 6.85 -3.77
N HIS A 39 15.54 6.87 -2.66
CA HIS A 39 15.54 7.96 -1.69
C HIS A 39 16.36 7.64 -0.42
N LEU A 40 16.93 6.43 -0.32
CA LEU A 40 17.79 6.07 0.81
C LEU A 40 19.07 6.90 0.79
N VAL A 41 19.47 7.37 1.96
CA VAL A 41 20.70 8.16 2.14
C VAL A 41 21.48 7.61 3.32
N GLY A 42 22.76 7.33 3.13
CA GLY A 42 23.68 7.04 4.24
C GLY A 42 23.88 8.28 5.09
N ALA A 43 23.28 8.32 6.27
CA ALA A 43 23.35 9.47 7.17
C ALA A 43 24.47 9.28 8.20
N HIS A 44 25.64 9.83 7.92
CA HIS A 44 26.86 9.68 8.75
C HIS A 44 26.75 10.24 10.17
N SER A 45 25.72 11.04 10.47
CA SER A 45 25.44 11.54 11.82
C SER A 45 24.86 10.48 12.76
N PHE A 46 24.43 9.32 12.24
CA PHE A 46 23.90 8.21 13.02
C PHE A 46 24.92 7.07 13.08
N LYS A 47 24.96 6.37 14.22
CA LYS A 47 25.82 5.19 14.38
C LYS A 47 25.32 4.00 13.56
N LYS A 48 24.02 3.98 13.25
CA LYS A 48 23.39 2.90 12.50
C LYS A 48 22.29 3.42 11.58
N ASN A 49 22.37 3.05 10.31
CA ASN A 49 21.37 3.34 9.29
C ASN A 49 20.63 2.06 8.91
N ILE A 50 19.33 2.05 9.04
CA ILE A 50 18.46 0.91 8.74
C ILE A 50 17.49 1.32 7.63
N ALA A 51 17.43 0.54 6.55
CA ALA A 51 16.35 0.66 5.58
C ALA A 51 15.22 -0.31 5.94
N PHE A 52 13.99 0.19 6.02
CA PHE A 52 12.81 -0.68 6.02
C PHE A 52 12.29 -0.75 4.59
N LEU A 53 12.53 -1.88 3.94
CA LEU A 53 12.28 -2.09 2.52
C LEU A 53 11.00 -2.87 2.28
N GLU A 54 10.17 -2.33 1.39
CA GLU A 54 9.05 -3.06 0.79
C GLU A 54 9.30 -3.18 -0.72
N ALA A 55 9.24 -4.41 -1.23
CA ALA A 55 9.32 -4.67 -2.65
C ALA A 55 8.56 -5.95 -3.01
N GLU A 56 7.84 -5.91 -4.09
CA GLU A 56 7.15 -7.06 -4.70
C GLU A 56 8.00 -7.58 -5.87
N THR A 57 9.19 -8.10 -5.56
CA THR A 57 10.13 -8.55 -6.58
C THR A 57 10.86 -9.83 -6.19
N TYR A 58 11.18 -10.63 -7.20
CA TYR A 58 12.00 -11.83 -7.04
C TYR A 58 13.50 -11.52 -6.96
N SER A 59 13.94 -10.39 -7.54
CA SER A 59 15.31 -9.90 -7.52
C SER A 59 15.33 -8.38 -7.56
N ILE A 60 16.22 -7.77 -6.79
CA ILE A 60 16.44 -6.32 -6.78
C ILE A 60 17.47 -5.86 -7.81
N LYS A 61 18.23 -6.80 -8.40
CA LYS A 61 19.31 -6.49 -9.37
C LYS A 61 18.82 -5.65 -10.55
N PRO A 62 17.69 -5.99 -11.21
CA PRO A 62 17.21 -5.21 -12.33
C PRO A 62 16.69 -3.82 -11.97
N LEU A 63 16.44 -3.56 -10.66
CA LEU A 63 15.81 -2.33 -10.19
C LEU A 63 16.80 -1.19 -9.94
N GLY A 64 18.10 -1.46 -10.02
CA GLY A 64 19.13 -0.46 -9.78
C GLY A 64 19.28 0.01 -8.33
N TRP A 65 18.77 -0.76 -7.36
CA TRP A 65 18.72 -0.36 -5.94
C TRP A 65 19.93 -0.81 -5.10
N PHE A 66 20.83 -1.55 -5.71
CA PHE A 66 21.94 -2.22 -5.03
C PHE A 66 22.84 -1.23 -4.26
N GLU A 67 23.24 -0.16 -4.92
CA GLU A 67 24.20 0.79 -4.35
C GLU A 67 23.58 1.61 -3.20
N GLN A 68 22.29 1.92 -3.27
CA GLN A 68 21.58 2.60 -2.18
C GLN A 68 21.42 1.69 -0.97
N LEU A 69 21.06 0.42 -1.20
CA LEU A 69 20.88 -0.55 -0.12
C LEU A 69 22.20 -0.93 0.56
N LYS A 70 23.32 -0.96 -0.19
CA LYS A 70 24.65 -1.20 0.39
C LYS A 70 25.15 -0.10 1.32
N GLN A 71 24.60 1.09 1.25
CA GLN A 71 24.91 2.17 2.17
C GLN A 71 24.31 2.00 3.57
N MET A 72 23.43 1.02 3.73
CA MET A 72 22.76 0.73 4.99
C MET A 72 23.53 -0.30 5.81
N ASP A 73 23.51 -0.16 7.11
CA ASP A 73 24.12 -1.12 8.04
C ASP A 73 23.22 -2.36 8.22
N GLU A 74 21.93 -2.18 8.03
CA GLU A 74 20.94 -3.26 8.18
C GLU A 74 19.71 -2.97 7.32
N ILE A 75 19.06 -4.02 6.82
CA ILE A 75 17.81 -3.92 6.06
C ILE A 75 16.74 -4.73 6.78
N TRP A 76 15.59 -4.10 7.01
CA TRP A 76 14.40 -4.75 7.51
C TRP A 76 13.42 -4.96 6.36
N VAL A 77 12.82 -6.14 6.32
CA VAL A 77 11.82 -6.52 5.31
C VAL A 77 10.61 -7.14 5.98
N ALA A 78 9.42 -6.96 5.40
CA ALA A 78 8.18 -7.39 6.03
C ALA A 78 7.97 -8.92 6.02
N ASN A 79 8.65 -9.66 5.12
CA ASN A 79 8.42 -11.09 4.95
C ASN A 79 9.70 -11.85 4.58
N GLN A 80 9.62 -13.19 4.74
CA GLN A 80 10.75 -14.08 4.48
C GLN A 80 11.10 -14.17 2.98
N ASP A 81 10.12 -14.04 2.08
CA ASP A 81 10.36 -14.16 0.64
C ASP A 81 11.24 -13.03 0.13
N LEU A 82 10.99 -11.80 0.56
CA LEU A 82 11.84 -10.67 0.22
C LEU A 82 13.24 -10.81 0.83
N LYS A 83 13.35 -11.30 2.08
CA LYS A 83 14.66 -11.62 2.67
C LYS A 83 15.41 -12.63 1.80
N ASN A 84 14.78 -13.73 1.42
CA ASN A 84 15.40 -14.77 0.58
C ASN A 84 15.83 -14.21 -0.79
N SER A 85 15.09 -13.26 -1.34
CA SER A 85 15.43 -12.58 -2.59
C SER A 85 16.70 -11.73 -2.45
N LEU A 86 16.80 -10.96 -1.37
CA LEU A 86 17.99 -10.13 -1.08
C LEU A 86 19.23 -10.98 -0.78
N ASP A 87 19.08 -12.06 -0.02
CA ASP A 87 20.16 -12.99 0.30
C ASP A 87 20.68 -13.67 -0.99
N ARG A 88 19.77 -14.11 -1.87
CA ARG A 88 20.10 -14.71 -3.17
C ARG A 88 20.82 -13.74 -4.09
N ASP A 89 20.42 -12.48 -4.06
CA ASP A 89 21.04 -11.44 -4.87
C ASP A 89 22.46 -11.08 -4.40
N GLY A 90 22.85 -11.52 -3.20
CA GLY A 90 24.21 -11.34 -2.66
C GLY A 90 24.48 -9.89 -2.28
N LEU A 91 23.49 -9.21 -1.66
CA LEU A 91 23.62 -7.80 -1.30
C LEU A 91 24.75 -7.54 -0.29
N GLY A 92 25.06 -8.52 0.58
CA GLY A 92 26.14 -8.42 1.56
C GLY A 92 25.81 -7.56 2.80
N VAL A 93 24.58 -7.09 2.91
CA VAL A 93 24.08 -6.35 4.09
C VAL A 93 23.21 -7.28 4.94
N THR A 94 23.25 -7.12 6.25
CA THR A 94 22.40 -7.91 7.16
C THR A 94 20.92 -7.63 6.90
N VAL A 95 20.16 -8.67 6.55
CA VAL A 95 18.71 -8.57 6.32
C VAL A 95 17.94 -9.26 7.43
N LYS A 96 16.99 -8.56 8.04
CA LYS A 96 16.09 -9.08 9.08
C LYS A 96 14.63 -9.01 8.66
N VAL A 97 13.85 -10.01 9.05
CA VAL A 97 12.40 -9.96 8.90
C VAL A 97 11.81 -9.22 10.10
N VAL A 98 11.14 -8.11 9.81
CA VAL A 98 10.42 -7.29 10.78
C VAL A 98 9.01 -7.07 10.22
N HIS A 99 8.05 -7.78 10.76
CA HIS A 99 6.67 -7.71 10.28
C HIS A 99 6.05 -6.33 10.52
N HIS A 100 5.12 -5.94 9.66
CA HIS A 100 4.32 -4.73 9.87
C HIS A 100 3.50 -4.84 11.15
N ALA A 101 3.47 -3.75 11.90
CA ALA A 101 2.57 -3.60 13.02
C ALA A 101 1.12 -3.42 12.52
N THR A 102 0.19 -4.07 13.20
CA THR A 102 -1.24 -3.95 12.93
C THR A 102 -1.97 -3.67 14.22
N ASP A 103 -2.92 -2.73 14.18
CA ASP A 103 -3.82 -2.47 15.30
C ASP A 103 -4.86 -3.60 15.41
N ILE A 104 -4.47 -4.65 16.14
CA ILE A 104 -5.30 -5.85 16.33
C ILE A 104 -6.63 -5.49 17.01
N GLU A 105 -6.62 -4.58 17.98
CA GLU A 105 -7.83 -4.19 18.70
C GLU A 105 -8.88 -3.55 17.78
N LYS A 106 -8.42 -2.77 16.80
CA LYS A 106 -9.28 -2.21 15.77
C LYS A 106 -10.00 -3.30 14.99
N TYR A 107 -9.32 -4.37 14.62
CA TYR A 107 -9.90 -5.45 13.81
C TYR A 107 -10.68 -6.49 14.62
N GLN A 108 -10.51 -6.54 15.94
CA GLN A 108 -11.31 -7.38 16.85
C GLN A 108 -12.65 -6.74 17.23
N LYS A 109 -12.83 -5.45 17.01
CA LYS A 109 -14.10 -4.76 17.28
C LYS A 109 -15.20 -5.26 16.35
N ARG A 110 -16.38 -5.50 16.90
CA ARG A 110 -17.57 -5.71 16.08
C ARG A 110 -18.08 -4.36 15.59
N TYR A 111 -18.04 -4.18 14.29
CA TYR A 111 -18.61 -2.99 13.65
C TYR A 111 -20.03 -3.26 13.19
N ARG A 112 -20.86 -2.22 13.23
CA ARG A 112 -22.21 -2.30 12.67
C ARG A 112 -22.07 -2.49 11.14
N PRO A 113 -22.75 -3.49 10.55
CA PRO A 113 -22.73 -3.68 9.10
C PRO A 113 -23.18 -2.42 8.37
N LEU A 114 -22.54 -2.11 7.25
CA LEU A 114 -22.98 -1.04 6.37
C LEU A 114 -24.29 -1.46 5.71
N ASN A 115 -25.36 -0.69 5.96
CA ASN A 115 -26.62 -0.88 5.28
C ASN A 115 -26.63 -0.04 3.99
N ILE A 116 -26.81 -0.71 2.85
CA ILE A 116 -26.88 -0.08 1.53
C ILE A 116 -28.26 -0.40 0.97
N SER A 117 -29.03 0.65 0.68
CA SER A 117 -30.39 0.53 0.17
C SER A 117 -30.41 -0.20 -1.18
N GLY A 118 -31.34 -1.14 -1.32
CA GLY A 118 -31.56 -1.92 -2.53
C GLY A 118 -30.71 -3.20 -2.66
N ILE A 119 -29.81 -3.45 -1.71
CA ILE A 119 -28.99 -4.69 -1.67
C ILE A 119 -28.94 -5.31 -0.26
N GLU A 120 -29.95 -5.05 0.56
CA GLU A 120 -30.00 -5.49 1.96
C GLU A 120 -29.85 -7.01 2.08
N ASN A 121 -30.55 -7.75 1.24
CA ASN A 121 -30.60 -9.21 1.25
C ASN A 121 -29.56 -9.88 0.33
N CYS A 122 -28.79 -9.12 -0.45
CA CYS A 122 -27.78 -9.66 -1.33
C CYS A 122 -26.55 -10.15 -0.56
N PHE A 123 -25.93 -11.23 -1.08
CA PHE A 123 -24.54 -11.53 -0.72
C PHE A 123 -23.62 -10.46 -1.33
N LYS A 124 -22.74 -9.89 -0.52
CA LYS A 124 -21.96 -8.72 -0.90
C LYS A 124 -20.50 -9.07 -1.10
N PHE A 125 -20.05 -8.97 -2.35
CA PHE A 125 -18.61 -8.91 -2.66
C PHE A 125 -18.11 -7.50 -2.45
N TYR A 126 -16.92 -7.35 -1.85
CA TYR A 126 -16.36 -6.04 -1.55
C TYR A 126 -14.96 -5.86 -2.15
N TYR A 127 -14.78 -4.77 -2.87
CA TYR A 127 -13.48 -4.33 -3.38
C TYR A 127 -13.15 -2.93 -2.86
N ALA A 128 -11.90 -2.72 -2.39
CA ALA A 128 -11.38 -1.40 -2.04
C ALA A 128 -9.98 -1.22 -2.61
N GLY A 129 -9.76 -0.14 -3.36
CA GLY A 129 -8.44 0.13 -3.92
C GLY A 129 -8.38 1.31 -4.86
N ASP A 130 -7.17 1.58 -5.34
CA ASP A 130 -6.93 2.56 -6.38
C ASP A 130 -7.30 2.02 -7.76
N MET A 131 -7.78 2.92 -8.62
CA MET A 131 -8.02 2.62 -10.03
C MET A 131 -6.70 2.73 -10.81
N ASN A 132 -5.96 1.64 -10.84
CA ASN A 132 -4.74 1.47 -11.65
C ASN A 132 -4.68 0.06 -12.24
N ASP A 133 -3.84 -0.13 -13.26
CA ASP A 133 -3.75 -1.37 -14.03
C ASP A 133 -3.37 -2.57 -13.15
N ARG A 134 -2.49 -2.38 -12.15
CA ARG A 134 -2.08 -3.43 -11.23
C ARG A 134 -3.25 -3.98 -10.40
N LYS A 135 -4.25 -3.17 -10.09
CA LYS A 135 -5.44 -3.58 -9.33
C LYS A 135 -6.52 -4.23 -10.21
N ASN A 136 -6.39 -4.10 -11.52
CA ASN A 136 -7.19 -4.80 -12.53
C ASN A 136 -8.71 -4.77 -12.27
N LEU A 137 -9.24 -3.58 -12.03
CA LEU A 137 -10.66 -3.37 -11.70
C LEU A 137 -11.59 -3.87 -12.81
N GLU A 138 -11.17 -3.72 -14.07
CA GLU A 138 -11.96 -4.18 -15.23
C GLU A 138 -12.22 -5.68 -15.19
N SER A 139 -11.20 -6.49 -14.87
CA SER A 139 -11.36 -7.94 -14.76
C SER A 139 -12.27 -8.32 -13.59
N ILE A 140 -12.21 -7.61 -12.47
CA ILE A 140 -13.10 -7.86 -11.33
C ILE A 140 -14.56 -7.69 -11.76
N VAL A 141 -14.87 -6.59 -12.45
CA VAL A 141 -16.22 -6.31 -12.94
C VAL A 141 -16.64 -7.33 -14.00
N ALA A 142 -15.77 -7.63 -14.96
CA ALA A 142 -16.05 -8.59 -16.01
C ALA A 142 -16.34 -10.00 -15.45
N CYS A 143 -15.49 -10.48 -14.51
CA CYS A 143 -15.68 -11.77 -13.87
C CYS A 143 -16.98 -11.82 -13.06
N PHE A 144 -17.30 -10.76 -12.31
CA PHE A 144 -18.55 -10.72 -11.54
C PHE A 144 -19.77 -10.84 -12.44
N HIS A 145 -19.81 -10.12 -13.54
CA HIS A 145 -20.94 -10.17 -14.48
C HIS A 145 -20.96 -11.43 -15.38
N SER A 146 -19.84 -12.12 -15.50
CA SER A 146 -19.79 -13.40 -16.21
C SER A 146 -20.23 -14.57 -15.33
N GLU A 147 -20.03 -14.46 -14.02
CA GLU A 147 -20.37 -15.50 -13.05
C GLU A 147 -21.83 -15.43 -12.60
N PHE A 148 -22.34 -14.21 -12.35
CA PHE A 148 -23.64 -14.01 -11.71
C PHE A 148 -24.67 -13.45 -12.68
N ASP A 149 -25.86 -14.06 -12.67
CA ASP A 149 -27.03 -13.56 -13.39
C ASP A 149 -27.73 -12.43 -12.61
N ARG A 150 -28.51 -11.61 -13.32
CA ARG A 150 -29.28 -10.50 -12.72
C ARG A 150 -30.37 -10.94 -11.73
N SER A 151 -30.78 -12.20 -11.81
CA SER A 151 -31.78 -12.79 -10.91
C SER A 151 -31.19 -13.26 -9.58
N GLU A 152 -29.87 -13.31 -9.45
CA GLU A 152 -29.21 -13.75 -8.24
C GLU A 152 -29.07 -12.62 -7.21
N ASP A 153 -29.27 -12.97 -5.94
CA ASP A 153 -29.16 -12.01 -4.82
C ASP A 153 -27.69 -11.75 -4.44
N VAL A 154 -26.95 -11.18 -5.37
CA VAL A 154 -25.54 -10.82 -5.20
C VAL A 154 -25.28 -9.34 -5.56
N ALA A 155 -24.29 -8.75 -4.93
CA ALA A 155 -23.88 -7.38 -5.24
C ALA A 155 -22.37 -7.21 -5.15
N LEU A 156 -21.78 -6.47 -6.09
CA LEU A 156 -20.39 -6.04 -6.05
C LEU A 156 -20.31 -4.59 -5.57
N ILE A 157 -19.73 -4.39 -4.39
CA ILE A 157 -19.51 -3.08 -3.80
C ILE A 157 -18.06 -2.65 -4.03
N MET A 158 -17.88 -1.53 -4.72
CA MET A 158 -16.55 -1.02 -5.04
C MET A 158 -16.29 0.32 -4.36
N LYS A 159 -15.33 0.37 -3.45
CA LYS A 159 -14.79 1.62 -2.91
C LYS A 159 -13.49 1.95 -3.63
N VAL A 160 -13.55 2.86 -4.56
CA VAL A 160 -12.43 3.20 -5.45
C VAL A 160 -12.04 4.67 -5.32
N LYS A 161 -10.77 4.95 -5.58
CA LYS A 161 -10.24 6.28 -5.80
C LYS A 161 -9.24 6.22 -6.96
N LYS A 162 -8.93 7.37 -7.55
CA LYS A 162 -7.85 7.51 -8.52
C LYS A 162 -6.91 8.61 -8.05
N PHE A 163 -5.62 8.31 -7.97
CA PHE A 163 -4.63 9.27 -7.52
C PHE A 163 -4.66 10.54 -8.39
N GLY A 164 -4.62 11.72 -7.76
CA GLY A 164 -4.64 13.01 -8.45
C GLY A 164 -6.02 13.44 -8.97
N HIS A 165 -7.10 12.69 -8.68
CA HIS A 165 -8.47 13.01 -9.14
C HIS A 165 -9.38 13.35 -7.95
N SER A 166 -10.30 14.29 -8.17
CA SER A 166 -11.42 14.51 -7.25
C SER A 166 -12.40 13.34 -7.27
N PRO A 167 -13.32 13.23 -6.29
CA PRO A 167 -14.39 12.22 -6.31
C PRO A 167 -15.18 12.19 -7.63
N ASP A 168 -15.59 13.37 -8.15
CA ASP A 168 -16.36 13.47 -9.39
C ASP A 168 -15.56 13.02 -10.62
N GLN A 169 -14.29 13.40 -10.69
CA GLN A 169 -13.39 12.95 -11.75
C GLN A 169 -13.17 11.42 -11.66
N THR A 170 -13.03 10.89 -10.45
CA THR A 170 -12.91 9.44 -10.23
C THR A 170 -14.16 8.72 -10.70
N GLN A 171 -15.34 9.24 -10.39
CA GLN A 171 -16.61 8.69 -10.85
C GLN A 171 -16.72 8.68 -12.38
N SER A 172 -16.37 9.77 -13.04
CA SER A 172 -16.39 9.85 -14.52
C SER A 172 -15.48 8.81 -15.17
N VAL A 173 -14.28 8.61 -14.61
CA VAL A 173 -13.35 7.56 -15.11
C VAL A 173 -13.93 6.17 -14.86
N LEU A 174 -14.51 5.94 -13.70
CA LEU A 174 -15.16 4.66 -13.38
C LEU A 174 -16.30 4.36 -14.37
N ASP A 175 -17.19 5.31 -14.62
CA ASP A 175 -18.31 5.16 -15.54
C ASP A 175 -17.86 4.84 -16.96
N SER A 176 -16.79 5.50 -17.42
CA SER A 176 -16.18 5.23 -18.73
C SER A 176 -15.63 3.81 -18.80
N ASN A 177 -14.89 3.36 -17.78
CA ASN A 177 -14.33 2.01 -17.72
C ASN A 177 -15.44 0.94 -17.68
N LEU A 178 -16.49 1.18 -16.88
CA LEU A 178 -17.64 0.28 -16.79
C LEU A 178 -18.39 0.20 -18.14
N ALA A 179 -18.52 1.31 -18.87
CA ALA A 179 -19.12 1.31 -20.19
C ALA A 179 -18.31 0.46 -21.19
N GLU A 180 -16.98 0.52 -21.15
CA GLU A 180 -16.10 -0.31 -21.98
C GLU A 180 -16.19 -1.80 -21.61
N VAL A 181 -16.21 -2.12 -20.30
CA VAL A 181 -16.38 -3.50 -19.84
C VAL A 181 -17.73 -4.06 -20.32
N LYS A 182 -18.83 -3.30 -20.19
CA LYS A 182 -20.15 -3.67 -20.67
C LYS A 182 -20.18 -4.00 -22.17
N LYS A 183 -19.49 -3.23 -23.00
CA LYS A 183 -19.39 -3.53 -24.45
C LYS A 183 -18.67 -4.86 -24.70
N ARG A 184 -17.63 -5.18 -23.94
CA ARG A 184 -16.83 -6.41 -24.12
C ARG A 184 -17.57 -7.67 -23.69
N ILE A 185 -18.34 -7.62 -22.61
CA ILE A 185 -19.07 -8.79 -22.07
C ILE A 185 -20.48 -8.93 -22.64
N ARG A 186 -20.89 -8.08 -23.59
CA ARG A 186 -22.20 -8.13 -24.27
C ARG A 186 -23.38 -8.23 -23.31
N MET A 187 -23.37 -7.45 -22.25
CA MET A 187 -24.52 -7.32 -21.34
C MET A 187 -25.66 -6.56 -21.97
#